data_2065798c54377b6d0bd72b0149861baf
#
_entry.id   2065798c54377b6d0bd72b0149861baf
#
_cell.length_a   1.000
_cell.length_b   1.000
_cell.length_c   1.000
_cell.angle_alpha   90.00
_cell.angle_beta   90.00
_cell.angle_gamma   90.00
#
_symmetry.space_group_name_H-M   'P 1'
#
loop_
_entity.id
_entity.type
_entity.pdbx_description
1 polymer ?
#
loop_
_entity_poly.entity_id
_entity_poly.type
_entity_poly.pdbx_seq_one_letter_code
_entity_poly.pdbx_strand_id
1 'polypeptide(L)'
;MSKNLTTKNIFEKTEVDHISNISSAHFSAYQSSSKSLDTLPPDFRVENHLLDREQRKSIYDPARFNLVVAGAGSGKTTTILGKILYLLQSGFASPPEILVLSFTHDSATELRERFLREYYQTFAEQILLGKSPPPNITIETFHSLALKLLRSLWPDFSVVADKTDPADDTSSDSDDKTTLTSIIREFLDLHELEPETVSQIAGKFSSEEYRKLFLTVSEKYQRELSSLLEKHQTTFSGLIKLAIRYLRSGQIKTRYRYIIVDEYQDLSALRQEFLRLLIESSQASLFAVGDDWQAIYSFSGSRVDFTLNFRRFWGDFSLHRISKTYRFGPTLARLSSSFIMQDRAQIRKQIQSQKEDSSEAVVEICGDSERLDLEVLTHYFKSLPEHSSILLLGRFQVDQFRLLHCTQFNLSSNGIEFHPRSDLRIRFLTVHQSKGLEADYVILLNNREAKLGFPAHVKDPPLKAELIKIAEELRLDQASANEERRLFYVALTRAKKQVILLTVDGKESSFIKELRRKFREDFTTYYLSHFEKYLNPK
;
A
#
# COMPACT_ATOMS: atom_id res chain seq x y z
N MET A 1 9.52 52.41 -9.74
CA MET A 1 9.56 51.74 -8.41
C MET A 1 8.66 50.53 -8.48
N SER A 2 9.19 49.42 -8.95
CA SER A 2 8.51 48.14 -9.05
C SER A 2 8.80 47.30 -7.78
N LYS A 3 7.77 46.89 -7.08
CA LYS A 3 7.90 45.97 -5.95
C LYS A 3 7.89 44.56 -6.49
N ASN A 4 9.01 43.89 -6.41
CA ASN A 4 9.13 42.44 -6.54
C ASN A 4 8.35 41.76 -5.40
N LEU A 5 7.22 41.16 -5.71
CA LEU A 5 6.54 40.19 -4.85
C LEU A 5 7.10 38.82 -5.18
N THR A 6 7.93 38.30 -4.30
CA THR A 6 8.51 36.98 -4.37
C THR A 6 7.42 35.92 -4.17
N THR A 7 7.37 34.99 -5.08
CA THR A 7 6.48 33.81 -5.14
C THR A 7 6.46 32.92 -3.86
N LYS A 8 7.28 33.24 -2.88
CA LYS A 8 7.37 32.51 -1.59
C LYS A 8 6.16 32.72 -0.66
N ASN A 9 5.36 33.79 -0.88
CA ASN A 9 4.25 34.13 0.01
C ASN A 9 2.86 33.70 -0.49
N ILE A 10 2.75 33.14 -1.69
CA ILE A 10 1.45 32.76 -2.24
C ILE A 10 1.06 31.35 -1.80
N PHE A 11 2.02 30.43 -1.68
CA PHE A 11 1.75 29.05 -1.24
C PHE A 11 1.47 28.89 0.27
N GLU A 12 2.02 29.78 1.12
CA GLU A 12 1.79 29.70 2.57
C GLU A 12 0.51 30.39 3.05
N LYS A 13 -0.05 31.32 2.29
CA LYS A 13 -1.20 32.12 2.76
C LYS A 13 -2.55 31.69 2.19
N THR A 14 -2.59 31.12 1.00
CA THR A 14 -3.86 30.67 0.37
C THR A 14 -4.35 29.32 0.86
N GLU A 15 -3.47 28.45 1.37
CA GLU A 15 -3.87 27.12 1.87
C GLU A 15 -4.46 27.15 3.30
N VAL A 16 -4.09 28.11 4.13
CA VAL A 16 -4.54 28.15 5.54
C VAL A 16 -5.84 28.95 5.71
N ASP A 17 -6.07 29.99 4.93
CA ASP A 17 -7.23 30.88 5.08
C ASP A 17 -8.52 30.36 4.41
N HIS A 18 -8.44 29.42 3.46
CA HIS A 18 -9.64 28.80 2.86
C HIS A 18 -10.24 27.66 3.68
N ILE A 19 -9.45 27.02 4.54
CA ILE A 19 -9.93 25.90 5.38
C ILE A 19 -10.61 26.41 6.67
N SER A 20 -10.26 27.62 7.14
CA SER A 20 -10.78 28.19 8.38
C SER A 20 -12.16 28.85 8.27
N ASN A 21 -12.64 29.16 7.06
CA ASN A 21 -13.92 29.86 6.84
C ASN A 21 -15.09 28.97 6.42
N ILE A 22 -14.97 27.63 6.53
CA ILE A 22 -16.10 26.71 6.31
C ILE A 22 -17.00 26.78 7.54
N SER A 23 -18.13 27.42 7.34
CA SER A 23 -19.08 27.82 8.37
C SER A 23 -19.42 26.70 9.37
N SER A 24 -19.24 27.02 10.65
CA SER A 24 -19.70 26.29 11.83
C SER A 24 -21.20 25.92 11.83
N ALA A 25 -21.99 26.49 10.92
CA ALA A 25 -23.44 26.28 10.85
C ALA A 25 -23.87 24.87 10.41
N HIS A 26 -23.10 24.19 9.53
CA HIS A 26 -23.41 22.80 9.16
C HIS A 26 -22.93 21.79 10.20
N PHE A 27 -21.96 22.16 11.03
CA PHE A 27 -21.45 21.33 12.12
C PHE A 27 -22.40 21.32 13.33
N SER A 28 -23.13 22.40 13.57
CA SER A 28 -24.10 22.51 14.66
C SER A 28 -25.32 21.61 14.46
N ALA A 29 -25.76 21.40 13.22
CA ALA A 29 -26.85 20.46 12.91
C ALA A 29 -26.42 18.98 13.14
N TYR A 30 -25.11 18.70 13.07
CA TYR A 30 -24.56 17.37 13.31
C TYR A 30 -24.41 17.05 14.82
N GLN A 31 -24.15 18.07 15.65
CA GLN A 31 -24.01 17.89 17.10
C GLN A 31 -25.37 17.71 17.81
N SER A 32 -26.48 18.13 17.21
CA SER A 32 -27.81 17.98 17.82
C SER A 32 -28.39 16.56 17.73
N SER A 33 -27.75 15.63 16.99
CA SER A 33 -28.13 14.21 16.95
C SER A 33 -27.07 13.29 17.59
N SER A 34 -26.25 13.82 18.50
CA SER A 34 -25.28 13.01 19.25
C SER A 34 -26.03 12.09 20.22
N LYS A 35 -26.41 10.91 19.70
CA LYS A 35 -26.58 9.76 20.60
C LYS A 35 -25.22 9.56 21.24
N SER A 36 -25.13 9.58 22.55
CA SER A 36 -23.88 9.44 23.29
C SER A 36 -23.19 8.15 22.87
N LEU A 37 -21.85 8.13 22.86
CA LEU A 37 -21.03 6.95 22.58
C LEU A 37 -21.42 5.70 23.41
N ASP A 38 -22.13 5.92 24.53
CA ASP A 38 -22.63 4.87 25.43
C ASP A 38 -23.90 4.16 24.95
N THR A 39 -24.56 4.63 23.87
CA THR A 39 -25.81 4.04 23.34
C THR A 39 -25.63 3.08 22.20
N LEU A 40 -24.39 2.71 21.89
CA LEU A 40 -24.07 1.86 20.74
C LEU A 40 -24.21 0.39 21.09
N PRO A 41 -24.76 -0.45 20.19
CA PRO A 41 -24.91 -1.88 20.46
C PRO A 41 -23.55 -2.48 20.84
N PRO A 42 -23.40 -3.05 22.04
CA PRO A 42 -22.13 -3.68 22.44
C PRO A 42 -21.80 -4.91 21.58
N ASP A 43 -22.75 -5.39 20.79
CA ASP A 43 -22.76 -6.60 19.98
C ASP A 43 -22.71 -6.35 18.46
N PHE A 44 -22.23 -5.17 18.03
CA PHE A 44 -22.09 -4.88 16.60
C PHE A 44 -21.12 -5.89 15.93
N ARG A 45 -21.66 -6.65 14.99
CA ARG A 45 -20.97 -7.71 14.28
C ARG A 45 -20.82 -7.36 12.80
N VAL A 46 -19.73 -7.84 12.23
CA VAL A 46 -19.44 -7.83 10.78
C VAL A 46 -18.92 -9.21 10.43
N GLU A 47 -19.48 -9.85 9.43
CA GLU A 47 -19.12 -11.22 9.02
C GLU A 47 -19.19 -12.22 10.20
N ASN A 48 -20.20 -12.10 11.02
CA ASN A 48 -20.41 -12.84 12.27
C ASN A 48 -19.34 -12.64 13.35
N HIS A 49 -18.35 -11.77 13.13
CA HIS A 49 -17.32 -11.42 14.11
C HIS A 49 -17.75 -10.20 14.93
N LEU A 50 -17.67 -10.35 16.25
CA LEU A 50 -17.85 -9.21 17.16
C LEU A 50 -16.69 -8.23 17.00
N LEU A 51 -17.01 -6.99 16.64
CA LEU A 51 -16.00 -5.94 16.57
C LEU A 51 -15.46 -5.61 17.96
N ASP A 52 -14.15 -5.45 18.07
CA ASP A 52 -13.55 -5.04 19.33
C ASP A 52 -13.84 -3.55 19.67
N ARG A 53 -13.44 -3.16 20.89
CA ARG A 53 -13.68 -1.80 21.38
C ARG A 53 -13.00 -0.72 20.53
N GLU A 54 -11.78 -0.97 20.03
CA GLU A 54 -11.02 0.01 19.24
C GLU A 54 -11.64 0.16 17.85
N GLN A 55 -12.04 -0.95 17.20
CA GLN A 55 -12.76 -0.96 15.94
C GLN A 55 -14.08 -0.17 16.07
N ARG A 56 -14.92 -0.50 17.06
CA ARG A 56 -16.19 0.19 17.30
C ARG A 56 -15.97 1.68 17.54
N LYS A 57 -14.98 2.05 18.38
CA LYS A 57 -14.66 3.46 18.65
C LYS A 57 -14.33 4.23 17.37
N SER A 58 -13.57 3.62 16.45
CA SER A 58 -13.24 4.26 15.17
C SER A 58 -14.46 4.39 14.25
N ILE A 59 -15.30 3.36 14.18
CA ILE A 59 -16.50 3.31 13.34
C ILE A 59 -17.50 4.40 13.74
N TYR A 60 -17.68 4.58 15.03
CA TYR A 60 -18.70 5.46 15.59
C TYR A 60 -18.25 6.92 15.73
N ASP A 61 -16.96 7.19 15.54
CA ASP A 61 -16.46 8.56 15.67
C ASP A 61 -17.11 9.48 14.61
N PRO A 62 -17.78 10.59 15.06
CA PRO A 62 -18.45 11.52 14.16
C PRO A 62 -17.51 12.55 13.53
N ALA A 63 -16.22 12.56 13.88
CA ALA A 63 -15.29 13.54 13.33
C ALA A 63 -15.31 13.53 11.80
N ARG A 64 -15.18 14.70 11.19
CA ARG A 64 -15.17 14.83 9.73
C ARG A 64 -13.98 14.09 9.10
N PHE A 65 -12.83 14.14 9.75
CA PHE A 65 -11.61 13.48 9.29
C PHE A 65 -11.14 12.48 10.34
N ASN A 66 -11.08 11.21 9.95
CA ASN A 66 -10.67 10.10 10.79
C ASN A 66 -9.46 9.40 10.15
N LEU A 67 -8.42 9.17 10.94
CA LEU A 67 -7.30 8.31 10.58
C LEU A 67 -7.30 7.08 11.49
N VAL A 68 -7.49 5.91 10.90
CA VAL A 68 -7.44 4.62 11.58
C VAL A 68 -6.12 3.93 11.22
N VAL A 69 -5.24 3.83 12.20
CA VAL A 69 -3.93 3.17 12.04
C VAL A 69 -4.03 1.77 12.63
N ALA A 70 -3.92 0.77 11.75
CA ALA A 70 -4.26 -0.61 12.06
C ALA A 70 -3.16 -1.56 11.57
N GLY A 71 -2.57 -2.35 12.46
CA GLY A 71 -1.47 -3.26 12.15
C GLY A 71 -1.85 -4.41 11.21
N ALA A 72 -0.85 -5.24 10.87
CA ALA A 72 -1.08 -6.43 10.06
C ALA A 72 -2.03 -7.41 10.77
N GLY A 73 -3.06 -7.91 10.05
CA GLY A 73 -4.02 -8.87 10.59
C GLY A 73 -4.99 -8.30 11.64
N SER A 74 -5.14 -6.97 11.73
CA SER A 74 -6.01 -6.31 12.72
C SER A 74 -7.46 -6.13 12.29
N GLY A 75 -7.85 -6.60 11.11
CA GLY A 75 -9.20 -6.47 10.59
C GLY A 75 -9.51 -5.09 9.99
N LYS A 76 -8.56 -4.46 9.28
CA LYS A 76 -8.77 -3.21 8.53
C LYS A 76 -10.03 -3.27 7.67
N THR A 77 -10.13 -4.27 6.80
CA THR A 77 -11.27 -4.45 5.89
C THR A 77 -12.58 -4.65 6.63
N THR A 78 -12.57 -5.41 7.73
CA THR A 78 -13.74 -5.58 8.60
C THR A 78 -14.16 -4.27 9.25
N THR A 79 -13.21 -3.40 9.63
CA THR A 79 -13.49 -2.06 10.15
C THR A 79 -14.12 -1.15 9.09
N ILE A 80 -13.62 -1.22 7.84
CA ILE A 80 -14.21 -0.49 6.70
C ILE A 80 -15.66 -0.94 6.48
N LEU A 81 -15.91 -2.25 6.40
CA LEU A 81 -17.27 -2.80 6.27
C LEU A 81 -18.16 -2.35 7.42
N GLY A 82 -17.66 -2.39 8.64
CA GLY A 82 -18.38 -1.89 9.81
C GLY A 82 -18.76 -0.41 9.71
N LYS A 83 -17.84 0.45 9.22
CA LYS A 83 -18.14 1.87 8.98
C LYS A 83 -19.25 2.05 7.94
N ILE A 84 -19.19 1.33 6.83
CA ILE A 84 -20.21 1.38 5.77
C ILE A 84 -21.59 0.96 6.35
N LEU A 85 -21.65 -0.20 6.99
CA LEU A 85 -22.90 -0.72 7.56
C LEU A 85 -23.47 0.23 8.63
N TYR A 86 -22.62 0.78 9.49
CA TYR A 86 -23.03 1.78 10.47
C TYR A 86 -23.66 3.02 9.83
N LEU A 87 -23.05 3.57 8.79
CA LEU A 87 -23.57 4.74 8.09
C LEU A 87 -24.95 4.47 7.46
N LEU A 88 -25.12 3.28 6.90
CA LEU A 88 -26.39 2.86 6.29
C LEU A 88 -27.48 2.58 7.33
N GLN A 89 -27.17 1.79 8.38
CA GLN A 89 -28.13 1.45 9.43
C GLN A 89 -28.60 2.66 10.25
N SER A 90 -27.68 3.61 10.49
CA SER A 90 -27.97 4.84 11.21
C SER A 90 -28.70 5.90 10.36
N GLY A 91 -28.84 5.66 9.05
CA GLY A 91 -29.43 6.63 8.12
C GLY A 91 -28.57 7.88 7.88
N PHE A 92 -27.28 7.85 8.25
CA PHE A 92 -26.37 8.96 8.01
C PHE A 92 -26.02 9.14 6.54
N ALA A 93 -26.09 8.07 5.75
CA ALA A 93 -25.90 8.11 4.30
C ALA A 93 -26.76 7.05 3.62
N SER A 94 -27.16 7.35 2.38
CA SER A 94 -27.68 6.37 1.42
C SER A 94 -26.50 5.73 0.65
N PRO A 95 -26.67 4.52 0.06
CA PRO A 95 -25.58 3.86 -0.66
C PRO A 95 -24.86 4.73 -1.70
N PRO A 96 -25.52 5.52 -2.57
CA PRO A 96 -24.83 6.37 -3.55
C PRO A 96 -23.99 7.51 -2.97
N GLU A 97 -24.19 7.84 -1.71
CA GLU A 97 -23.45 8.92 -1.01
C GLU A 97 -22.14 8.43 -0.39
N ILE A 98 -21.87 7.12 -0.47
CA ILE A 98 -20.66 6.51 0.08
C ILE A 98 -19.72 6.11 -1.07
N LEU A 99 -18.47 6.59 -1.00
CA LEU A 99 -17.38 6.20 -1.86
C LEU A 99 -16.34 5.44 -1.05
N VAL A 100 -15.91 4.29 -1.54
CA VAL A 100 -14.77 3.56 -1.00
C VAL A 100 -13.69 3.47 -2.07
N LEU A 101 -12.49 3.93 -1.73
CA LEU A 101 -11.32 3.91 -2.59
C LEU A 101 -10.32 2.88 -2.09
N SER A 102 -9.93 1.97 -2.97
CA SER A 102 -8.90 0.97 -2.71
C SER A 102 -7.69 1.19 -3.63
N PHE A 103 -6.55 0.59 -3.26
CA PHE A 103 -5.31 0.73 -4.02
C PHE A 103 -5.28 -0.16 -5.26
N THR A 104 -5.78 -1.41 -5.14
CA THR A 104 -5.77 -2.40 -6.23
C THR A 104 -7.18 -2.79 -6.64
N HIS A 105 -7.31 -3.30 -7.87
CA HIS A 105 -8.57 -3.82 -8.39
C HIS A 105 -9.05 -5.04 -7.58
N ASP A 106 -8.13 -5.93 -7.21
CA ASP A 106 -8.45 -7.14 -6.44
C ASP A 106 -8.99 -6.78 -5.06
N SER A 107 -8.35 -5.84 -4.35
CA SER A 107 -8.84 -5.36 -3.06
C SER A 107 -10.21 -4.69 -3.17
N ALA A 108 -10.45 -3.90 -4.22
CA ALA A 108 -11.76 -3.28 -4.45
C ALA A 108 -12.84 -4.33 -4.76
N THR A 109 -12.50 -5.38 -5.51
CA THR A 109 -13.41 -6.47 -5.85
C THR A 109 -13.74 -7.31 -4.61
N GLU A 110 -12.73 -7.73 -3.84
CA GLU A 110 -12.92 -8.45 -2.58
C GLU A 110 -13.81 -7.66 -1.61
N LEU A 111 -13.50 -6.38 -1.42
CA LEU A 111 -14.28 -5.52 -0.51
C LEU A 111 -15.73 -5.38 -0.98
N ARG A 112 -15.97 -5.27 -2.30
CA ARG A 112 -17.32 -5.20 -2.88
C ARG A 112 -18.10 -6.49 -2.65
N GLU A 113 -17.48 -7.65 -2.86
CA GLU A 113 -18.12 -8.95 -2.63
C GLU A 113 -18.46 -9.17 -1.15
N ARG A 114 -17.54 -8.80 -0.25
CA ARG A 114 -17.74 -8.86 1.20
C ARG A 114 -18.87 -7.92 1.63
N PHE A 115 -18.87 -6.67 1.11
CA PHE A 115 -19.93 -5.71 1.37
C PHE A 115 -21.30 -6.22 0.92
N LEU A 116 -21.41 -6.75 -0.30
CA LEU A 116 -22.69 -7.25 -0.81
C LEU A 116 -23.23 -8.38 0.06
N ARG A 117 -22.38 -9.32 0.47
CA ARG A 117 -22.73 -10.41 1.38
C ARG A 117 -23.30 -9.89 2.70
N GLU A 118 -22.56 -8.99 3.33
CA GLU A 118 -22.99 -8.37 4.61
C GLU A 118 -24.23 -7.51 4.46
N TYR A 119 -24.35 -6.78 3.36
CA TYR A 119 -25.52 -5.95 3.08
C TYR A 119 -26.80 -6.79 3.00
N TYR A 120 -26.78 -7.87 2.22
CA TYR A 120 -27.95 -8.75 2.07
C TYR A 120 -28.28 -9.48 3.37
N GLN A 121 -27.32 -9.83 4.19
CA GLN A 121 -27.57 -10.41 5.52
C GLN A 121 -28.17 -9.38 6.49
N THR A 122 -27.58 -8.20 6.55
CA THR A 122 -27.97 -7.13 7.49
C THR A 122 -29.35 -6.55 7.17
N PHE A 123 -29.68 -6.39 5.90
CA PHE A 123 -30.93 -5.76 5.45
C PHE A 123 -31.96 -6.74 4.87
N ALA A 124 -31.81 -8.04 5.11
CA ALA A 124 -32.65 -9.09 4.53
C ALA A 124 -34.16 -8.84 4.73
N GLU A 125 -34.59 -8.54 5.95
CA GLU A 125 -36.00 -8.27 6.25
C GLU A 125 -36.52 -7.01 5.55
N GLN A 126 -35.72 -5.96 5.50
CA GLN A 126 -36.08 -4.70 4.84
C GLN A 126 -36.14 -4.85 3.33
N ILE A 127 -35.25 -5.68 2.75
CA ILE A 127 -35.26 -6.04 1.33
C ILE A 127 -36.54 -6.80 0.98
N LEU A 128 -36.91 -7.79 1.77
CA LEU A 128 -38.15 -8.57 1.59
C LEU A 128 -39.41 -7.68 1.66
N LEU A 129 -39.37 -6.63 2.47
CA LEU A 129 -40.44 -5.66 2.58
C LEU A 129 -40.39 -4.55 1.52
N GLY A 130 -39.45 -4.58 0.59
CA GLY A 130 -39.23 -3.54 -0.43
C GLY A 130 -38.83 -2.17 0.15
N LYS A 131 -38.32 -2.14 1.37
CA LYS A 131 -37.95 -0.91 2.10
C LYS A 131 -36.47 -0.58 2.07
N SER A 132 -35.62 -1.50 1.63
CA SER A 132 -34.17 -1.26 1.55
C SER A 132 -33.80 -0.70 0.18
N PRO A 133 -32.94 0.33 0.11
CA PRO A 133 -32.43 0.83 -1.16
C PRO A 133 -31.51 -0.21 -1.82
N PRO A 134 -31.31 -0.14 -3.16
CA PRO A 134 -30.33 -0.97 -3.83
C PRO A 134 -28.92 -0.74 -3.26
N PRO A 135 -28.06 -1.78 -3.15
CA PRO A 135 -26.71 -1.65 -2.61
C PRO A 135 -25.72 -1.02 -3.62
N ASN A 136 -26.09 0.10 -4.22
CA ASN A 136 -25.33 0.80 -5.27
C ASN A 136 -24.25 1.74 -4.69
N ILE A 137 -23.52 1.26 -3.69
CA ILE A 137 -22.32 1.94 -3.17
C ILE A 137 -21.21 1.96 -4.23
N THR A 138 -20.42 3.03 -4.27
CA THR A 138 -19.25 3.11 -5.15
C THR A 138 -18.02 2.57 -4.43
N ILE A 139 -17.52 1.39 -4.84
CA ILE A 139 -16.26 0.79 -4.36
C ILE A 139 -15.34 0.64 -5.58
N GLU A 140 -14.29 1.45 -5.67
CA GLU A 140 -13.47 1.59 -6.87
C GLU A 140 -12.00 1.79 -6.52
N THR A 141 -11.11 1.59 -7.52
CA THR A 141 -9.75 2.14 -7.43
C THR A 141 -9.75 3.62 -7.81
N PHE A 142 -8.68 4.35 -7.47
CA PHE A 142 -8.52 5.75 -7.88
C PHE A 142 -8.62 5.93 -9.40
N HIS A 143 -8.00 5.02 -10.18
CA HIS A 143 -8.05 5.06 -11.64
C HIS A 143 -9.43 4.73 -12.19
N SER A 144 -10.10 3.71 -11.66
CA SER A 144 -11.46 3.36 -12.07
C SER A 144 -12.44 4.50 -11.82
N LEU A 145 -12.33 5.17 -10.67
CA LEU A 145 -13.15 6.34 -10.37
C LEU A 145 -12.83 7.50 -11.30
N ALA A 146 -11.56 7.79 -11.56
CA ALA A 146 -11.15 8.85 -12.49
C ALA A 146 -11.74 8.61 -13.90
N LEU A 147 -11.65 7.38 -14.41
CA LEU A 147 -12.25 6.99 -15.68
C LEU A 147 -13.78 7.18 -15.70
N LYS A 148 -14.45 6.74 -14.63
CA LYS A 148 -15.91 6.91 -14.49
C LYS A 148 -16.32 8.38 -14.49
N LEU A 149 -15.57 9.23 -13.81
CA LEU A 149 -15.82 10.67 -13.76
C LEU A 149 -15.59 11.33 -15.13
N LEU A 150 -14.52 10.97 -15.84
CA LEU A 150 -14.26 11.48 -17.18
C LEU A 150 -15.30 11.02 -18.20
N ARG A 151 -15.79 9.78 -18.10
CA ARG A 151 -16.90 9.28 -18.92
C ARG A 151 -18.25 9.97 -18.65
N SER A 152 -18.40 10.61 -17.51
CA SER A 152 -19.59 11.46 -17.27
C SER A 152 -19.59 12.74 -18.12
N LEU A 153 -18.40 13.21 -18.56
CA LEU A 153 -18.24 14.33 -19.49
C LEU A 153 -18.24 13.85 -20.95
N TRP A 154 -17.55 12.74 -21.22
CA TRP A 154 -17.41 12.15 -22.55
C TRP A 154 -17.68 10.65 -22.46
N PRO A 155 -18.86 10.18 -22.88
CA PRO A 155 -19.22 8.75 -22.80
C PRO A 155 -18.27 7.82 -23.57
N ASP A 156 -17.65 8.33 -24.64
CA ASP A 156 -16.67 7.64 -25.50
C ASP A 156 -15.23 7.69 -24.97
N PHE A 157 -15.00 8.32 -23.81
CA PHE A 157 -13.66 8.48 -23.25
C PHE A 157 -12.98 7.13 -23.00
N SER A 158 -11.75 6.99 -23.51
CA SER A 158 -11.01 5.74 -23.44
C SER A 158 -9.55 5.92 -22.96
N VAL A 159 -8.98 4.82 -22.47
CA VAL A 159 -7.60 4.75 -22.03
C VAL A 159 -6.80 3.96 -23.05
N VAL A 160 -5.69 4.50 -23.50
CA VAL A 160 -4.74 3.82 -24.38
C VAL A 160 -3.56 3.31 -23.54
N ALA A 161 -2.91 2.25 -24.02
CA ALA A 161 -1.71 1.74 -23.38
C ALA A 161 -0.62 2.83 -23.37
N ASP A 162 0.11 2.92 -22.24
CA ASP A 162 1.31 3.74 -22.20
C ASP A 162 2.33 3.16 -23.20
N LYS A 163 2.79 4.02 -24.12
CA LYS A 163 3.80 3.60 -25.11
C LYS A 163 5.15 3.44 -24.40
N THR A 164 5.32 2.33 -23.73
CA THR A 164 6.60 1.91 -23.11
C THR A 164 7.30 0.81 -23.92
N ASP A 165 6.86 0.55 -25.18
CA ASP A 165 7.48 -0.49 -25.99
C ASP A 165 8.74 0.04 -26.67
N PRO A 166 9.92 -0.52 -26.33
CA PRO A 166 11.17 -0.25 -27.04
C PRO A 166 11.28 -1.03 -28.38
N ALA A 167 10.17 -1.65 -28.86
CA ALA A 167 10.25 -2.62 -29.96
C ALA A 167 10.34 -2.02 -31.38
N ASP A 168 10.31 -0.68 -31.55
CA ASP A 168 10.27 -0.08 -32.91
C ASP A 168 11.58 0.58 -33.38
N ASP A 169 12.68 0.52 -32.62
CA ASP A 169 13.98 1.05 -33.05
C ASP A 169 15.07 -0.05 -33.09
N THR A 170 15.22 -0.66 -34.26
CA THR A 170 16.25 -1.68 -34.57
C THR A 170 17.62 -1.05 -34.86
N SER A 171 18.21 -0.28 -33.94
CA SER A 171 19.58 0.19 -34.06
C SER A 171 20.37 -0.04 -32.78
N SER A 172 21.54 -0.66 -32.93
CA SER A 172 22.44 -1.16 -31.88
C SER A 172 23.12 -0.12 -30.98
N ASP A 173 22.84 1.18 -31.17
CA ASP A 173 23.26 2.28 -30.29
C ASP A 173 22.15 2.73 -29.34
N SER A 174 21.03 1.99 -29.24
CA SER A 174 19.76 2.40 -28.70
C SER A 174 19.52 2.04 -27.23
N ASP A 175 20.19 1.02 -26.68
CA ASP A 175 19.83 0.49 -25.34
C ASP A 175 19.99 1.51 -24.22
N ASP A 176 21.06 2.30 -24.21
CA ASP A 176 21.30 3.30 -23.17
C ASP A 176 20.34 4.49 -23.27
N LYS A 177 20.12 5.04 -24.49
CA LYS A 177 19.18 6.16 -24.69
C LYS A 177 17.73 5.76 -24.45
N THR A 178 17.35 4.57 -24.84
CA THR A 178 16.00 4.02 -24.57
C THR A 178 15.78 3.87 -23.08
N THR A 179 16.78 3.35 -22.35
CA THR A 179 16.73 3.25 -20.88
C THR A 179 16.63 4.62 -20.20
N LEU A 180 17.42 5.62 -20.64
CA LEU A 180 17.36 6.98 -20.08
C LEU A 180 16.03 7.67 -20.39
N THR A 181 15.46 7.48 -21.57
CA THR A 181 14.16 8.00 -21.95
C THR A 181 13.05 7.39 -21.11
N SER A 182 13.10 6.08 -20.83
CA SER A 182 12.10 5.40 -19.98
C SER A 182 12.17 5.90 -18.55
N ILE A 183 13.36 6.15 -17.99
CA ILE A 183 13.52 6.75 -16.65
C ILE A 183 12.85 8.14 -16.58
N ILE A 184 13.07 8.98 -17.59
CA ILE A 184 12.43 10.31 -17.62
C ILE A 184 10.93 10.20 -17.77
N ARG A 185 10.40 9.30 -18.61
CA ARG A 185 8.96 9.07 -18.76
C ARG A 185 8.34 8.58 -17.44
N GLU A 186 8.94 7.59 -16.78
CA GLU A 186 8.52 7.13 -15.45
C GLU A 186 8.44 8.30 -14.46
N PHE A 187 9.44 9.18 -14.45
CA PHE A 187 9.46 10.36 -13.60
C PHE A 187 8.31 11.33 -13.94
N LEU A 188 8.06 11.61 -15.24
CA LEU A 188 6.96 12.47 -15.70
C LEU A 188 5.58 11.86 -15.39
N ASP A 189 5.48 10.53 -15.38
CA ASP A 189 4.26 9.81 -15.04
C ASP A 189 3.95 9.87 -13.53
N LEU A 190 4.98 9.87 -12.70
CA LEU A 190 4.84 9.95 -11.24
C LEU A 190 4.47 11.35 -10.75
N HIS A 191 4.86 12.40 -11.49
CA HIS A 191 4.69 13.79 -11.08
C HIS A 191 3.81 14.56 -12.06
N GLU A 192 2.91 15.41 -11.52
CA GLU A 192 2.20 16.41 -12.32
C GLU A 192 3.11 17.64 -12.44
N LEU A 193 3.74 17.80 -13.61
CA LEU A 193 4.69 18.87 -13.84
C LEU A 193 4.07 19.95 -14.73
N GLU A 194 3.86 21.13 -14.13
CA GLU A 194 3.55 22.34 -14.90
C GLU A 194 4.81 22.83 -15.65
N PRO A 195 4.68 23.58 -16.73
CA PRO A 195 5.82 24.05 -17.54
C PRO A 195 6.91 24.77 -16.73
N GLU A 196 6.51 25.55 -15.70
CA GLU A 196 7.43 26.22 -14.79
C GLU A 196 8.24 25.22 -13.96
N THR A 197 7.61 24.14 -13.50
CA THR A 197 8.27 23.07 -12.73
C THR A 197 9.24 22.27 -13.62
N VAL A 198 8.86 21.98 -14.88
CA VAL A 198 9.77 21.37 -15.86
C VAL A 198 11.01 22.22 -16.05
N SER A 199 10.85 23.54 -16.18
CA SER A 199 11.97 24.48 -16.33
C SER A 199 12.85 24.52 -15.07
N GLN A 200 12.27 24.48 -13.89
CA GLN A 200 13.01 24.44 -12.61
C GLN A 200 13.82 23.13 -12.46
N ILE A 201 13.23 21.99 -12.81
CA ILE A 201 13.93 20.68 -12.79
C ILE A 201 15.09 20.74 -13.78
N ALA A 202 14.83 21.17 -15.02
CA ALA A 202 15.84 21.28 -16.06
C ALA A 202 17.04 22.16 -15.64
N GLY A 203 16.78 23.24 -14.91
CA GLY A 203 17.81 24.14 -14.39
C GLY A 203 18.68 23.56 -13.27
N LYS A 204 18.31 22.42 -12.68
CA LYS A 204 19.02 21.77 -11.57
C LYS A 204 19.93 20.62 -11.99
N PHE A 205 19.83 20.14 -13.23
CA PHE A 205 20.72 19.09 -13.72
C PHE A 205 22.18 19.54 -13.72
N SER A 206 23.04 18.67 -13.24
CA SER A 206 24.50 18.87 -13.28
C SER A 206 25.08 18.58 -14.68
N SER A 207 24.42 17.71 -15.46
CA SER A 207 24.80 17.33 -16.83
C SER A 207 23.93 18.06 -17.85
N GLU A 208 24.59 18.79 -18.77
CA GLU A 208 23.89 19.45 -19.89
C GLU A 208 23.23 18.43 -20.85
N GLU A 209 23.81 17.22 -20.95
CA GLU A 209 23.24 16.13 -21.74
C GLU A 209 21.92 15.65 -21.13
N TYR A 210 21.87 15.38 -19.82
CA TYR A 210 20.65 14.98 -19.11
C TYR A 210 19.59 16.07 -19.14
N ARG A 211 20.00 17.32 -19.00
CA ARG A 211 19.10 18.48 -19.13
C ARG A 211 18.42 18.53 -20.49
N LYS A 212 19.19 18.44 -21.59
CA LYS A 212 18.65 18.45 -22.96
C LYS A 212 17.72 17.28 -23.19
N LEU A 213 18.12 16.08 -22.76
CA LEU A 213 17.30 14.87 -22.90
C LEU A 213 15.97 15.03 -22.13
N PHE A 214 16.01 15.51 -20.89
CA PHE A 214 14.84 15.74 -20.07
C PHE A 214 13.86 16.72 -20.74
N LEU A 215 14.33 17.85 -21.25
CA LEU A 215 13.50 18.84 -21.96
C LEU A 215 12.87 18.23 -23.21
N THR A 216 13.65 17.55 -24.03
CA THR A 216 13.18 16.90 -25.27
C THR A 216 12.08 15.86 -24.98
N VAL A 217 12.31 14.99 -23.99
CA VAL A 217 11.34 13.96 -23.61
C VAL A 217 10.08 14.62 -23.01
N SER A 218 10.23 15.64 -22.18
CA SER A 218 9.10 16.36 -21.57
C SER A 218 8.21 17.02 -22.63
N GLU A 219 8.80 17.71 -23.63
CA GLU A 219 8.04 18.32 -24.73
C GLU A 219 7.30 17.27 -25.57
N LYS A 220 7.96 16.15 -25.89
CA LYS A 220 7.33 15.06 -26.62
C LYS A 220 6.15 14.47 -25.83
N TYR A 221 6.35 14.22 -24.55
CA TYR A 221 5.34 13.72 -23.63
C TYR A 221 4.11 14.64 -23.57
N GLN A 222 4.31 15.95 -23.42
CA GLN A 222 3.20 16.91 -23.39
C GLN A 222 2.42 16.97 -24.72
N ARG A 223 3.10 16.90 -25.86
CA ARG A 223 2.45 16.83 -27.18
C ARG A 223 1.61 15.56 -27.36
N GLU A 224 2.15 14.41 -26.91
CA GLU A 224 1.42 13.15 -26.95
C GLU A 224 0.15 13.22 -26.10
N LEU A 225 0.22 13.70 -24.86
CA LEU A 225 -0.94 13.86 -24.00
C LEU A 225 -2.00 14.81 -24.59
N SER A 226 -1.56 15.94 -25.18
CA SER A 226 -2.46 16.89 -25.83
C SER A 226 -3.19 16.27 -27.01
N SER A 227 -2.47 15.54 -27.87
CA SER A 227 -3.06 14.84 -29.03
C SER A 227 -4.05 13.74 -28.63
N LEU A 228 -3.79 13.04 -27.53
CA LEU A 228 -4.72 12.05 -26.99
C LEU A 228 -6.00 12.71 -26.48
N LEU A 229 -5.87 13.84 -25.79
CA LEU A 229 -7.01 14.56 -25.23
C LEU A 229 -7.96 15.09 -26.31
N GLU A 230 -7.45 15.56 -27.45
CA GLU A 230 -8.27 15.95 -28.61
C GLU A 230 -9.15 14.82 -29.13
N LYS A 231 -8.76 13.56 -28.87
CA LYS A 231 -9.51 12.34 -29.25
C LYS A 231 -10.34 11.77 -28.10
N HIS A 232 -10.54 12.49 -27.03
CA HIS A 232 -11.12 12.01 -25.76
C HIS A 232 -10.39 10.77 -25.24
N GLN A 233 -9.05 10.77 -25.29
CA GLN A 233 -8.19 9.67 -24.83
C GLN A 233 -7.16 10.17 -23.85
N THR A 234 -6.65 9.25 -23.04
CA THR A 234 -5.46 9.46 -22.18
C THR A 234 -4.74 8.15 -21.94
N THR A 235 -3.53 8.22 -21.40
CA THR A 235 -2.82 7.05 -20.89
C THR A 235 -3.31 6.68 -19.48
N PHE A 236 -2.93 5.49 -19.01
CA PHE A 236 -3.26 5.09 -17.64
C PHE A 236 -2.68 6.06 -16.59
N SER A 237 -1.42 6.47 -16.77
CA SER A 237 -0.73 7.45 -15.92
C SER A 237 -1.38 8.86 -16.00
N GLY A 238 -1.88 9.26 -17.17
CA GLY A 238 -2.56 10.54 -17.39
C GLY A 238 -3.96 10.64 -16.81
N LEU A 239 -4.59 9.52 -16.46
CA LEU A 239 -6.00 9.43 -16.11
C LEU A 239 -6.38 10.25 -14.86
N ILE A 240 -5.62 10.11 -13.78
CA ILE A 240 -5.86 10.85 -12.53
C ILE A 240 -5.55 12.34 -12.73
N LYS A 241 -4.48 12.68 -13.46
CA LYS A 241 -4.09 14.07 -13.78
C LYS A 241 -5.24 14.80 -14.48
N LEU A 242 -5.84 14.13 -15.46
CA LEU A 242 -6.95 14.70 -16.21
C LEU A 242 -8.20 14.88 -15.33
N ALA A 243 -8.54 13.90 -14.50
CA ALA A 243 -9.67 14.01 -13.57
C ALA A 243 -9.47 15.16 -12.56
N ILE A 244 -8.25 15.34 -12.04
CA ILE A 244 -7.87 16.49 -11.19
C ILE A 244 -8.17 17.82 -11.91
N ARG A 245 -7.73 17.96 -13.17
CA ARG A 245 -7.95 19.17 -13.97
C ARG A 245 -9.45 19.52 -14.09
N TYR A 246 -10.31 18.54 -14.34
CA TYR A 246 -11.76 18.76 -14.48
C TYR A 246 -12.49 18.96 -13.15
N LEU A 247 -12.00 18.38 -12.08
CA LEU A 247 -12.48 18.69 -10.73
C LEU A 247 -12.13 20.13 -10.32
N ARG A 248 -10.89 20.57 -10.54
CA ARG A 248 -10.44 21.96 -10.26
C ARG A 248 -11.24 23.00 -11.03
N SER A 249 -11.56 22.73 -12.28
CA SER A 249 -12.37 23.64 -13.11
C SER A 249 -13.87 23.63 -12.77
N GLY A 250 -14.31 22.75 -11.87
CA GLY A 250 -15.71 22.60 -11.47
C GLY A 250 -16.61 21.97 -12.54
N GLN A 251 -16.04 21.44 -13.63
CA GLN A 251 -16.79 20.72 -14.67
C GLN A 251 -17.25 19.35 -14.19
N ILE A 252 -16.49 18.70 -13.30
CA ILE A 252 -16.91 17.49 -12.59
C ILE A 252 -17.33 17.89 -11.17
N LYS A 253 -18.52 17.44 -10.77
CA LYS A 253 -19.03 17.59 -9.40
C LYS A 253 -19.42 16.22 -8.86
N THR A 254 -19.06 15.97 -7.61
CA THR A 254 -19.41 14.72 -6.91
C THR A 254 -20.42 15.01 -5.78
N ARG A 255 -21.14 13.96 -5.33
CA ARG A 255 -22.17 14.08 -4.27
C ARG A 255 -21.91 13.13 -3.10
N TYR A 256 -20.66 12.68 -2.96
CA TYR A 256 -20.30 11.78 -1.86
C TYR A 256 -20.33 12.54 -0.53
N ARG A 257 -21.00 11.99 0.47
CA ARG A 257 -20.99 12.51 1.85
C ARG A 257 -19.89 11.86 2.69
N TYR A 258 -19.54 10.62 2.37
CA TYR A 258 -18.51 9.86 3.06
C TYR A 258 -17.57 9.24 2.04
N ILE A 259 -16.28 9.50 2.23
CA ILE A 259 -15.22 8.90 1.44
C ILE A 259 -14.37 8.06 2.40
N ILE A 260 -14.26 6.77 2.10
CA ILE A 260 -13.48 5.80 2.85
C ILE A 260 -12.29 5.41 1.98
N VAL A 261 -11.08 5.45 2.54
CA VAL A 261 -9.85 5.11 1.80
C VAL A 261 -9.16 3.97 2.51
N ASP A 262 -8.98 2.85 1.79
CA ASP A 262 -8.17 1.72 2.26
C ASP A 262 -6.71 1.90 1.84
N GLU A 263 -5.79 1.31 2.62
CA GLU A 263 -4.34 1.38 2.42
C GLU A 263 -3.83 2.84 2.22
N TYR A 264 -4.32 3.76 3.06
CA TYR A 264 -4.06 5.20 2.96
C TYR A 264 -2.55 5.55 2.92
N GLN A 265 -1.68 4.74 3.53
CA GLN A 265 -0.23 4.92 3.52
C GLN A 265 0.41 4.77 2.13
N ASP A 266 -0.32 4.23 1.15
CA ASP A 266 0.19 4.00 -0.20
C ASP A 266 -0.20 5.12 -1.20
N LEU A 267 -0.76 6.23 -0.71
CA LEU A 267 -1.13 7.34 -1.57
C LEU A 267 0.10 8.03 -2.18
N SER A 268 0.05 8.27 -3.48
CA SER A 268 0.94 9.20 -4.17
C SER A 268 0.44 10.65 -4.07
N ALA A 269 1.27 11.62 -4.43
CA ALA A 269 0.87 13.03 -4.45
C ALA A 269 -0.37 13.28 -5.33
N LEU A 270 -0.42 12.64 -6.52
CA LEU A 270 -1.57 12.74 -7.42
C LEU A 270 -2.85 12.18 -6.80
N ARG A 271 -2.79 11.01 -6.15
CA ARG A 271 -3.95 10.41 -5.49
C ARG A 271 -4.41 11.23 -4.29
N GLN A 272 -3.47 11.80 -3.53
CA GLN A 272 -3.78 12.68 -2.41
C GLN A 272 -4.49 13.96 -2.90
N GLU A 273 -4.01 14.58 -3.98
CA GLU A 273 -4.64 15.76 -4.57
C GLU A 273 -6.03 15.44 -5.16
N PHE A 274 -6.16 14.31 -5.84
CA PHE A 274 -7.45 13.85 -6.34
C PHE A 274 -8.46 13.64 -5.21
N LEU A 275 -8.04 12.98 -4.12
CA LEU A 275 -8.86 12.79 -2.91
C LEU A 275 -9.26 14.12 -2.28
N ARG A 276 -8.33 15.07 -2.19
CA ARG A 276 -8.60 16.42 -1.65
C ARG A 276 -9.70 17.12 -2.45
N LEU A 277 -9.60 17.12 -3.77
CA LEU A 277 -10.59 17.74 -4.64
C LEU A 277 -11.95 17.05 -4.58
N LEU A 278 -12.00 15.71 -4.47
CA LEU A 278 -13.25 14.97 -4.25
C LEU A 278 -13.94 15.42 -2.95
N ILE A 279 -13.17 15.54 -1.86
CA ILE A 279 -13.68 15.97 -0.55
C ILE A 279 -14.15 17.42 -0.60
N GLU A 280 -13.39 18.31 -1.22
CA GLU A 280 -13.75 19.73 -1.35
C GLU A 280 -15.00 19.93 -2.20
N SER A 281 -15.11 19.25 -3.35
CA SER A 281 -16.24 19.39 -4.27
C SER A 281 -17.56 18.93 -3.67
N SER A 282 -17.54 17.97 -2.76
CA SER A 282 -18.73 17.38 -2.14
C SER A 282 -18.89 17.68 -0.65
N GLN A 283 -17.92 18.37 -0.03
CA GLN A 283 -17.84 18.62 1.41
C GLN A 283 -17.90 17.31 2.24
N ALA A 284 -17.32 16.24 1.70
CA ALA A 284 -17.38 14.91 2.31
C ALA A 284 -16.58 14.82 3.62
N SER A 285 -16.94 13.81 4.43
CA SER A 285 -16.13 13.31 5.53
C SER A 285 -15.17 12.23 5.04
N LEU A 286 -13.96 12.17 5.60
CA LEU A 286 -12.93 11.18 5.27
C LEU A 286 -12.76 10.18 6.42
N PHE A 287 -12.77 8.89 6.08
CA PHE A 287 -12.38 7.79 6.94
C PHE A 287 -11.21 7.05 6.30
N ALA A 288 -9.99 7.44 6.66
CA ALA A 288 -8.75 6.88 6.15
C ALA A 288 -8.29 5.71 7.00
N VAL A 289 -8.05 4.56 6.38
CA VAL A 289 -7.57 3.34 7.06
C VAL A 289 -6.23 2.94 6.45
N GLY A 290 -5.24 2.67 7.29
CA GLY A 290 -3.92 2.30 6.78
C GLY A 290 -2.97 1.77 7.86
N ASP A 291 -1.76 1.44 7.42
CA ASP A 291 -0.66 0.97 8.26
C ASP A 291 0.67 1.55 7.76
N ASP A 292 1.17 2.59 8.41
CA ASP A 292 2.45 3.23 8.06
C ASP A 292 3.64 2.25 8.11
N TRP A 293 3.55 1.17 8.92
CA TRP A 293 4.54 0.10 8.97
C TRP A 293 4.56 -0.75 7.70
N GLN A 294 3.50 -0.69 6.87
CA GLN A 294 3.38 -1.40 5.59
C GLN A 294 3.50 -0.48 4.36
N ALA A 295 4.03 0.74 4.53
CA ALA A 295 4.30 1.66 3.42
C ALA A 295 5.56 1.23 2.66
N ILE A 296 5.40 0.49 1.56
CA ILE A 296 6.49 -0.15 0.80
C ILE A 296 6.47 0.15 -0.71
N TYR A 297 5.75 1.17 -1.13
CA TYR A 297 5.58 1.53 -2.54
C TYR A 297 6.14 2.92 -2.89
N SER A 298 7.22 3.34 -2.19
CA SER A 298 7.86 4.64 -2.50
C SER A 298 8.39 4.68 -3.94
N PHE A 299 8.88 3.56 -4.47
CA PHE A 299 9.32 3.45 -5.86
C PHE A 299 8.22 3.74 -6.90
N SER A 300 6.94 3.65 -6.52
CA SER A 300 5.78 4.02 -7.35
C SER A 300 5.17 5.38 -6.95
N GLY A 301 5.94 6.23 -6.27
CA GLY A 301 5.54 7.58 -5.86
C GLY A 301 4.65 7.64 -4.62
N SER A 302 4.48 6.53 -3.88
CA SER A 302 3.74 6.55 -2.61
C SER A 302 4.49 7.31 -1.53
N ARG A 303 3.76 8.09 -0.71
CA ARG A 303 4.32 8.98 0.29
C ARG A 303 3.70 8.71 1.67
N VAL A 304 4.48 8.10 2.54
CA VAL A 304 4.05 7.78 3.92
C VAL A 304 3.80 9.04 4.77
N ASP A 305 4.38 10.18 4.38
CA ASP A 305 4.20 11.45 5.08
C ASP A 305 2.74 11.94 5.08
N PHE A 306 1.90 11.55 4.12
CA PHE A 306 0.46 11.82 4.15
C PHE A 306 -0.21 11.18 5.36
N THR A 307 0.25 10.00 5.77
CA THR A 307 -0.21 9.33 7.00
C THR A 307 0.43 9.93 8.25
N LEU A 308 1.76 10.12 8.24
CA LEU A 308 2.51 10.60 9.40
C LEU A 308 2.17 12.05 9.76
N ASN A 309 1.88 12.88 8.77
CA ASN A 309 1.56 14.29 8.91
C ASN A 309 0.08 14.59 8.56
N PHE A 310 -0.84 13.68 8.84
CA PHE A 310 -2.25 13.76 8.44
C PHE A 310 -2.90 15.11 8.78
N ARG A 311 -2.59 15.68 9.96
CA ARG A 311 -3.07 17.01 10.40
C ARG A 311 -2.69 18.14 9.43
N ARG A 312 -1.52 18.06 8.80
CA ARG A 312 -1.06 19.07 7.85
C ARG A 312 -1.96 19.16 6.60
N PHE A 313 -2.51 18.03 6.19
CA PHE A 313 -3.33 17.91 4.97
C PHE A 313 -4.82 18.10 5.22
N TRP A 314 -5.31 17.70 6.41
CA TRP A 314 -6.72 17.65 6.71
C TRP A 314 -7.16 18.53 7.88
N GLY A 315 -6.25 19.18 8.58
CA GLY A 315 -6.56 19.97 9.78
C GLY A 315 -6.87 19.07 10.99
N ASP A 316 -7.88 19.44 11.78
CA ASP A 316 -8.27 18.67 12.95
C ASP A 316 -8.89 17.33 12.56
N PHE A 317 -8.45 16.28 13.24
CA PHE A 317 -8.85 14.91 12.95
C PHE A 317 -8.86 14.04 14.21
N SER A 318 -9.57 12.92 14.13
CA SER A 318 -9.52 11.86 15.15
C SER A 318 -8.53 10.77 14.72
N LEU A 319 -7.62 10.42 15.62
CA LEU A 319 -6.69 9.31 15.45
C LEU A 319 -7.15 8.09 16.23
N HIS A 320 -7.38 6.99 15.52
CA HIS A 320 -7.71 5.68 16.09
C HIS A 320 -6.58 4.69 15.86
N ARG A 321 -6.31 3.86 16.87
CA ARG A 321 -5.34 2.75 16.75
C ARG A 321 -6.07 1.45 16.97
N ILE A 322 -5.89 0.50 16.05
CA ILE A 322 -6.36 -0.87 16.21
C ILE A 322 -5.14 -1.72 16.51
N SER A 323 -5.02 -2.11 17.77
CA SER A 323 -3.83 -2.76 18.33
C SER A 323 -3.88 -4.29 18.29
N LYS A 324 -5.06 -4.89 18.11
CA LYS A 324 -5.21 -6.34 18.10
C LYS A 324 -4.87 -6.96 16.75
N THR A 325 -4.17 -8.08 16.75
CA THR A 325 -3.99 -8.91 15.56
C THR A 325 -4.64 -10.28 15.75
N TYR A 326 -5.28 -10.76 14.71
CA TYR A 326 -5.95 -12.07 14.63
C TYR A 326 -5.20 -13.03 13.70
N ARG A 327 -4.03 -12.62 13.19
CA ARG A 327 -3.27 -13.39 12.18
C ARG A 327 -2.24 -14.32 12.82
N PHE A 328 -1.40 -13.83 13.71
CA PHE A 328 -0.22 -14.53 14.24
C PHE A 328 -0.13 -14.43 15.76
N GLY A 329 0.73 -15.27 16.37
CA GLY A 329 0.90 -15.37 17.81
C GLY A 329 1.65 -14.21 18.47
N PRO A 330 1.68 -14.16 19.81
CA PRO A 330 2.30 -13.08 20.61
C PRO A 330 3.78 -12.89 20.32
N THR A 331 4.56 -13.96 20.17
CA THR A 331 6.01 -13.87 19.90
C THR A 331 6.31 -13.16 18.59
N LEU A 332 5.61 -13.52 17.48
CA LEU A 332 5.79 -12.84 16.21
C LEU A 332 5.27 -11.38 16.27
N ALA A 333 4.19 -11.11 17.02
CA ALA A 333 3.69 -9.76 17.24
C ALA A 333 4.72 -8.88 17.97
N ARG A 334 5.33 -9.38 19.05
CA ARG A 334 6.36 -8.68 19.84
C ARG A 334 7.63 -8.43 19.02
N LEU A 335 8.16 -9.47 18.37
CA LEU A 335 9.38 -9.37 17.57
C LEU A 335 9.21 -8.40 16.39
N SER A 336 8.17 -8.58 15.57
CA SER A 336 7.96 -7.75 14.38
C SER A 336 7.68 -6.29 14.73
N SER A 337 6.89 -6.03 15.79
CA SER A 337 6.62 -4.67 16.27
C SER A 337 7.87 -4.00 16.82
N SER A 338 8.65 -4.72 17.61
CA SER A 338 9.89 -4.18 18.18
C SER A 338 10.96 -3.95 17.10
N PHE A 339 11.00 -4.79 16.07
CA PHE A 339 11.88 -4.62 14.92
C PHE A 339 11.54 -3.35 14.14
N ILE A 340 10.27 -3.16 13.74
CA ILE A 340 9.88 -2.00 12.95
C ILE A 340 10.00 -0.69 13.74
N MET A 341 9.75 -0.71 15.04
CA MET A 341 9.82 0.45 15.92
C MET A 341 11.26 0.95 16.21
N GLN A 342 12.30 0.29 15.70
CA GLN A 342 13.65 0.87 15.66
C GLN A 342 13.72 2.10 14.74
N ASP A 343 12.81 2.20 13.77
CA ASP A 343 12.58 3.42 13.01
C ASP A 343 11.69 4.37 13.84
N ARG A 344 12.25 5.48 14.27
CA ARG A 344 11.56 6.48 15.11
C ARG A 344 10.52 7.31 14.35
N ALA A 345 10.56 7.30 13.03
CA ALA A 345 9.60 8.03 12.19
C ALA A 345 8.22 7.36 12.12
N GLN A 346 8.09 6.11 12.58
CA GLN A 346 6.84 5.35 12.54
C GLN A 346 5.86 5.79 13.64
N ILE A 347 4.56 5.66 13.34
CA ILE A 347 3.51 5.82 14.34
C ILE A 347 3.64 4.69 15.37
N ARG A 348 3.77 5.05 16.65
CA ARG A 348 3.90 4.05 17.71
C ARG A 348 2.60 3.27 17.90
N LYS A 349 2.71 1.95 17.78
CA LYS A 349 1.63 0.97 18.00
C LYS A 349 2.14 -0.16 18.88
N GLN A 350 1.26 -0.73 19.69
CA GLN A 350 1.49 -1.99 20.39
C GLN A 350 0.55 -3.02 19.79
N ILE A 351 1.11 -4.04 19.13
CA ILE A 351 0.30 -5.10 18.55
C ILE A 351 0.13 -6.21 19.59
N GLN A 352 -1.12 -6.54 19.89
CA GLN A 352 -1.50 -7.59 20.83
C GLN A 352 -2.16 -8.73 20.07
N SER A 353 -1.59 -9.91 20.15
CA SER A 353 -2.18 -11.10 19.53
C SER A 353 -3.41 -11.57 20.28
N GLN A 354 -4.38 -12.06 19.53
CA GLN A 354 -5.56 -12.80 20.04
C GLN A 354 -5.44 -14.31 19.80
N LYS A 355 -4.25 -14.75 19.36
CA LYS A 355 -3.94 -16.19 19.15
C LYS A 355 -3.00 -16.68 20.23
N GLU A 356 -2.98 -18.00 20.37
CA GLU A 356 -1.96 -18.68 21.14
C GLU A 356 -0.61 -18.61 20.42
N ASP A 357 0.46 -18.70 21.19
CA ASP A 357 1.81 -18.70 20.63
C ASP A 357 2.11 -20.06 19.98
N SER A 358 2.77 -20.02 18.84
CA SER A 358 3.40 -21.22 18.28
C SER A 358 4.79 -21.33 18.87
N SER A 359 5.20 -22.53 19.24
CA SER A 359 6.60 -22.78 19.55
C SER A 359 7.45 -22.32 18.34
N GLU A 360 8.48 -21.53 18.60
CA GLU A 360 9.41 -21.07 17.57
C GLU A 360 8.77 -20.31 16.42
N ALA A 361 8.06 -19.22 16.74
CA ALA A 361 7.36 -18.40 15.75
C ALA A 361 8.29 -17.79 14.69
N VAL A 362 9.56 -17.53 15.02
CA VAL A 362 10.58 -17.02 14.08
C VAL A 362 11.86 -17.81 14.24
N VAL A 363 12.26 -18.50 13.18
CA VAL A 363 13.40 -19.39 13.13
C VAL A 363 14.38 -18.95 12.05
N GLU A 364 15.64 -18.92 12.37
CA GLU A 364 16.71 -18.81 11.39
C GLU A 364 17.34 -20.17 11.15
N ILE A 365 17.51 -20.51 9.87
CA ILE A 365 18.29 -21.67 9.44
C ILE A 365 19.53 -21.16 8.73
N CYS A 366 20.68 -21.43 9.33
CA CYS A 366 21.97 -20.98 8.86
C CYS A 366 22.74 -22.12 8.20
N GLY A 367 23.00 -21.99 6.89
CA GLY A 367 23.72 -22.99 6.11
C GLY A 367 25.15 -22.57 5.80
N ASP A 368 26.02 -23.52 5.47
CA ASP A 368 27.40 -23.27 5.07
C ASP A 368 27.50 -22.75 3.62
N SER A 369 26.48 -22.97 2.82
CA SER A 369 26.44 -22.58 1.40
C SER A 369 25.01 -22.40 0.87
N GLU A 370 24.89 -21.79 -0.30
CA GLU A 370 23.59 -21.56 -0.99
C GLU A 370 22.90 -22.85 -1.47
N ARG A 371 23.64 -23.97 -1.65
CA ARG A 371 23.05 -25.26 -2.04
C ARG A 371 22.25 -25.90 -0.91
N LEU A 372 22.65 -25.63 0.32
CA LEU A 372 21.99 -26.20 1.50
C LEU A 372 20.60 -25.64 1.75
N ASP A 373 20.29 -24.43 1.22
CA ASP A 373 18.95 -23.84 1.32
C ASP A 373 17.86 -24.77 0.77
N LEU A 374 18.17 -25.51 -0.31
CA LEU A 374 17.22 -26.42 -0.98
C LEU A 374 17.03 -27.75 -0.23
N GLU A 375 18.11 -28.31 0.32
CA GLU A 375 18.03 -29.54 1.12
C GLU A 375 17.22 -29.29 2.39
N VAL A 376 17.45 -28.16 3.03
CA VAL A 376 16.68 -27.72 4.19
C VAL A 376 15.20 -27.57 3.86
N LEU A 377 14.87 -26.85 2.79
CA LEU A 377 13.50 -26.69 2.36
C LEU A 377 12.81 -28.04 2.10
N THR A 378 13.52 -28.96 1.47
CA THR A 378 13.00 -30.31 1.20
C THR A 378 12.64 -31.05 2.48
N HIS A 379 13.53 -31.06 3.47
CA HIS A 379 13.27 -31.71 4.76
C HIS A 379 12.16 -31.02 5.53
N TYR A 380 12.22 -29.69 5.58
CA TYR A 380 11.22 -28.89 6.27
C TYR A 380 9.81 -29.12 5.71
N PHE A 381 9.65 -29.12 4.38
CA PHE A 381 8.33 -29.35 3.76
C PHE A 381 7.77 -30.75 4.05
N LYS A 382 8.63 -31.77 4.18
CA LYS A 382 8.19 -33.12 4.55
C LYS A 382 7.60 -33.17 5.96
N SER A 383 8.05 -32.30 6.88
CA SER A 383 7.59 -32.26 8.27
C SER A 383 6.33 -31.44 8.50
N LEU A 384 5.89 -30.63 7.50
CA LEU A 384 4.73 -29.74 7.65
C LEU A 384 3.41 -30.51 7.73
N PRO A 385 2.41 -29.99 8.44
CA PRO A 385 1.05 -30.52 8.43
C PRO A 385 0.46 -30.57 7.01
N GLU A 386 -0.44 -31.50 6.78
CA GLU A 386 -1.14 -31.64 5.50
C GLU A 386 -1.86 -30.35 5.11
N HIS A 387 -1.93 -30.09 3.79
CA HIS A 387 -2.60 -28.95 3.20
C HIS A 387 -2.11 -27.57 3.67
N SER A 388 -0.91 -27.50 4.27
CA SER A 388 -0.32 -26.23 4.70
C SER A 388 -0.12 -25.27 3.53
N SER A 389 -0.39 -24.00 3.78
CA SER A 389 -0.09 -22.90 2.85
C SER A 389 1.29 -22.32 3.13
N ILE A 390 2.09 -22.13 2.08
CA ILE A 390 3.49 -21.72 2.17
C ILE A 390 3.75 -20.57 1.19
N LEU A 391 4.30 -19.47 1.70
CA LEU A 391 4.87 -18.41 0.87
C LEU A 391 6.40 -18.46 0.93
N LEU A 392 7.02 -18.69 -0.21
CA LEU A 392 8.44 -18.48 -0.41
C LEU A 392 8.63 -17.03 -0.84
N LEU A 393 9.29 -16.22 -0.03
CA LEU A 393 9.47 -14.80 -0.28
C LEU A 393 10.90 -14.47 -0.65
N GLY A 394 11.09 -13.86 -1.82
CA GLY A 394 12.35 -13.24 -2.25
C GLY A 394 12.29 -11.73 -2.17
N ARG A 395 13.46 -11.07 -2.02
CA ARG A 395 13.54 -9.62 -2.22
C ARG A 395 13.36 -9.26 -3.70
N PHE A 396 13.87 -10.11 -4.59
CA PHE A 396 13.81 -9.96 -6.04
C PHE A 396 13.26 -11.23 -6.71
N GLN A 397 12.74 -11.08 -7.92
CA GLN A 397 12.23 -12.21 -8.72
C GLN A 397 13.32 -13.25 -9.00
N VAL A 398 14.58 -12.82 -9.13
CA VAL A 398 15.73 -13.71 -9.34
C VAL A 398 15.94 -14.74 -8.22
N ASP A 399 15.46 -14.47 -7.02
CA ASP A 399 15.56 -15.40 -5.89
C ASP A 399 14.81 -16.72 -6.16
N GLN A 400 13.80 -16.71 -7.06
CA GLN A 400 13.07 -17.90 -7.50
C GLN A 400 13.96 -18.89 -8.27
N PHE A 401 14.94 -18.41 -9.04
CA PHE A 401 15.76 -19.29 -9.88
C PHE A 401 16.58 -20.31 -9.09
N ARG A 402 16.81 -20.05 -7.81
CA ARG A 402 17.45 -21.02 -6.92
C ARG A 402 16.65 -22.32 -6.78
N LEU A 403 15.32 -22.22 -6.80
CA LEU A 403 14.42 -23.36 -6.67
C LEU A 403 14.45 -24.26 -7.93
N LEU A 404 14.78 -23.70 -9.09
CA LEU A 404 14.85 -24.44 -10.37
C LEU A 404 15.99 -25.47 -10.43
N HIS A 405 16.97 -25.36 -9.54
CA HIS A 405 18.09 -26.29 -9.49
C HIS A 405 17.78 -27.56 -8.69
N CYS A 406 16.57 -27.67 -8.11
CA CYS A 406 16.13 -28.84 -7.36
C CYS A 406 15.07 -29.63 -8.15
N THR A 407 15.35 -30.86 -8.49
CA THR A 407 14.44 -31.74 -9.26
C THR A 407 13.14 -32.11 -8.53
N GLN A 408 13.07 -31.81 -7.24
CA GLN A 408 11.87 -32.09 -6.44
C GLN A 408 10.81 -30.98 -6.54
N PHE A 409 11.17 -29.81 -7.08
CA PHE A 409 10.26 -28.71 -7.31
C PHE A 409 9.93 -28.60 -8.81
N ASN A 410 8.64 -28.43 -9.10
CA ASN A 410 8.17 -28.12 -10.43
C ASN A 410 7.43 -26.76 -10.39
N LEU A 411 7.72 -25.90 -11.38
CA LEU A 411 7.01 -24.63 -11.55
C LEU A 411 5.80 -24.86 -12.44
N SER A 412 4.62 -24.59 -11.92
CA SER A 412 3.36 -24.63 -12.67
C SER A 412 2.72 -23.23 -12.72
N SER A 413 1.73 -23.04 -13.60
CA SER A 413 0.92 -21.82 -13.63
C SER A 413 0.19 -21.52 -12.33
N ASN A 414 -0.03 -22.55 -11.49
CA ASN A 414 -0.74 -22.48 -10.22
C ASN A 414 0.18 -22.28 -9.02
N GLY A 415 1.50 -22.25 -9.22
CA GLY A 415 2.50 -22.10 -8.16
C GLY A 415 3.66 -23.08 -8.28
N ILE A 416 4.21 -23.47 -7.15
CA ILE A 416 5.31 -24.42 -7.05
C ILE A 416 4.76 -25.73 -6.51
N GLU A 417 4.99 -26.81 -7.25
CA GLU A 417 4.70 -28.17 -6.82
C GLU A 417 5.93 -28.82 -6.20
N PHE A 418 5.77 -29.42 -5.04
CA PHE A 418 6.79 -30.20 -4.38
C PHE A 418 6.42 -31.68 -4.48
N HIS A 419 7.07 -32.42 -5.36
CA HIS A 419 6.70 -33.81 -5.69
C HIS A 419 6.51 -34.75 -4.50
N PRO A 420 7.35 -34.70 -3.43
CA PRO A 420 7.13 -35.56 -2.27
C PRO A 420 5.86 -35.24 -1.46
N ARG A 421 5.29 -34.04 -1.60
CA ARG A 421 4.12 -33.55 -0.85
C ARG A 421 3.27 -32.63 -1.74
N SER A 422 2.50 -33.26 -2.63
CA SER A 422 1.60 -32.54 -3.56
C SER A 422 0.39 -31.88 -2.89
N ASP A 423 0.13 -32.19 -1.61
CA ASP A 423 -0.91 -31.58 -0.80
C ASP A 423 -0.55 -30.16 -0.33
N LEU A 424 0.72 -29.78 -0.34
CA LEU A 424 1.18 -28.46 0.08
C LEU A 424 0.88 -27.39 -0.97
N ARG A 425 0.37 -26.24 -0.53
CA ARG A 425 0.09 -25.08 -1.40
C ARG A 425 1.24 -24.09 -1.32
N ILE A 426 2.18 -24.20 -2.24
CA ILE A 426 3.42 -23.42 -2.25
C ILE A 426 3.37 -22.36 -3.35
N ARG A 427 3.68 -21.11 -3.00
CA ARG A 427 3.82 -20.00 -3.95
C ARG A 427 5.11 -19.25 -3.70
N PHE A 428 5.81 -18.89 -4.77
CA PHE A 428 6.87 -17.90 -4.71
C PHE A 428 6.33 -16.52 -5.08
N LEU A 429 6.72 -15.51 -4.29
CA LEU A 429 6.40 -14.10 -4.53
C LEU A 429 7.58 -13.23 -4.10
N THR A 430 7.74 -12.07 -4.71
CA THR A 430 8.55 -11.04 -4.06
C THR A 430 7.81 -10.52 -2.83
N VAL A 431 8.55 -9.97 -1.87
CA VAL A 431 7.92 -9.42 -0.65
C VAL A 431 6.89 -8.34 -1.00
N HIS A 432 7.14 -7.51 -2.03
CA HIS A 432 6.18 -6.52 -2.51
C HIS A 432 4.86 -7.15 -2.98
N GLN A 433 4.94 -8.22 -3.78
CA GLN A 433 3.77 -8.95 -4.27
C GLN A 433 3.00 -9.68 -3.16
N SER A 434 3.65 -9.97 -2.04
CA SER A 434 3.02 -10.65 -0.90
C SER A 434 2.15 -9.74 -0.03
N LYS A 435 2.18 -8.42 -0.25
CA LYS A 435 1.36 -7.47 0.51
C LYS A 435 -0.12 -7.80 0.32
N GLY A 436 -0.88 -7.78 1.41
CA GLY A 436 -2.28 -8.22 1.43
C GLY A 436 -2.47 -9.73 1.62
N LEU A 437 -1.51 -10.57 1.23
CA LEU A 437 -1.61 -12.03 1.34
C LEU A 437 -1.16 -12.54 2.71
N GLU A 438 -1.46 -13.82 2.97
CA GLU A 438 -1.06 -14.53 4.18
C GLU A 438 -0.95 -16.05 3.93
N ALA A 439 -0.11 -16.73 4.70
CA ALA A 439 0.05 -18.18 4.65
C ALA A 439 0.32 -18.74 6.05
N ASP A 440 0.18 -20.07 6.21
CA ASP A 440 0.55 -20.72 7.46
C ASP A 440 2.03 -20.53 7.77
N TYR A 441 2.87 -20.72 6.76
CA TYR A 441 4.32 -20.65 6.84
C TYR A 441 4.87 -19.66 5.81
N VAL A 442 5.87 -18.88 6.23
CA VAL A 442 6.61 -17.95 5.36
C VAL A 442 8.08 -18.31 5.43
N ILE A 443 8.70 -18.49 4.28
CA ILE A 443 10.12 -18.73 4.17
C ILE A 443 10.75 -17.58 3.41
N LEU A 444 11.60 -16.81 4.08
CA LEU A 444 12.28 -15.69 3.49
C LEU A 444 13.65 -16.13 2.98
N LEU A 445 13.79 -16.07 1.67
CA LEU A 445 15.02 -16.43 0.98
C LEU A 445 16.04 -15.28 1.03
N ASN A 446 17.32 -15.58 0.88
CA ASN A 446 18.37 -14.62 0.59
C ASN A 446 18.55 -13.48 1.63
N ASN A 447 18.52 -13.81 2.94
CA ASN A 447 18.74 -12.84 4.01
C ASN A 447 20.25 -12.57 4.24
N ARG A 448 20.93 -12.03 3.23
CA ARG A 448 22.38 -11.83 3.19
C ARG A 448 22.75 -10.37 2.98
N GLU A 449 23.93 -10.01 3.43
CA GLU A 449 24.56 -8.73 3.11
C GLU A 449 25.12 -8.80 1.69
N ALA A 450 24.37 -8.32 0.70
CA ALA A 450 24.74 -8.35 -0.72
C ALA A 450 24.00 -7.27 -1.51
N LYS A 451 24.48 -6.95 -2.71
CA LYS A 451 23.81 -5.99 -3.62
C LYS A 451 22.34 -6.39 -3.83
N LEU A 452 22.07 -7.66 -4.09
CA LEU A 452 20.73 -8.25 -4.25
C LEU A 452 20.32 -9.06 -3.01
N GLY A 453 20.76 -8.68 -1.83
CA GLY A 453 20.39 -9.29 -0.57
C GLY A 453 19.11 -8.69 0.02
N PHE A 454 18.90 -8.90 1.32
CA PHE A 454 17.82 -8.29 2.07
C PHE A 454 18.31 -7.84 3.47
N PRO A 455 18.53 -6.54 3.70
CA PRO A 455 18.18 -5.38 2.86
C PRO A 455 19.00 -5.31 1.56
N ALA A 456 18.40 -4.74 0.53
CA ALA A 456 19.05 -4.56 -0.77
C ALA A 456 19.93 -3.29 -0.78
N HIS A 457 21.07 -3.38 -1.48
CA HIS A 457 22.01 -2.27 -1.67
C HIS A 457 22.15 -1.91 -3.16
N VAL A 458 21.04 -1.89 -3.88
CA VAL A 458 21.02 -1.51 -5.29
C VAL A 458 21.13 0.01 -5.40
N LYS A 459 22.09 0.48 -6.18
CA LYS A 459 22.20 1.92 -6.50
C LYS A 459 21.34 2.22 -7.72
N ASP A 460 20.61 3.31 -7.65
CA ASP A 460 19.89 3.82 -8.82
C ASP A 460 20.86 4.22 -9.94
N PRO A 461 20.43 4.11 -11.22
CA PRO A 461 21.16 4.67 -12.34
C PRO A 461 21.44 6.17 -12.13
N PRO A 462 22.55 6.71 -12.63
CA PRO A 462 22.95 8.11 -12.36
C PRO A 462 21.86 9.13 -12.63
N LEU A 463 21.19 9.05 -13.78
CA LEU A 463 20.07 9.94 -14.12
C LEU A 463 18.90 9.83 -13.14
N LYS A 464 18.51 8.60 -12.75
CA LYS A 464 17.44 8.36 -11.79
C LYS A 464 17.80 8.94 -10.42
N ALA A 465 19.02 8.71 -9.95
CA ALA A 465 19.52 9.26 -8.70
C ALA A 465 19.52 10.81 -8.71
N GLU A 466 19.89 11.42 -9.83
CA GLU A 466 19.85 12.89 -9.98
C GLU A 466 18.42 13.42 -9.99
N LEU A 467 17.49 12.78 -10.70
CA LEU A 467 16.07 13.15 -10.71
C LEU A 467 15.44 13.04 -9.32
N ILE A 468 15.71 11.95 -8.57
CA ILE A 468 15.26 11.80 -7.19
C ILE A 468 15.76 12.97 -6.32
N LYS A 469 17.05 13.27 -6.39
CA LYS A 469 17.63 14.38 -5.64
C LYS A 469 16.98 15.72 -5.98
N ILE A 470 16.76 15.99 -7.27
CA ILE A 470 16.08 17.23 -7.73
C ILE A 470 14.64 17.26 -7.22
N ALA A 471 13.92 16.13 -7.27
CA ALA A 471 12.56 16.04 -6.76
C ALA A 471 12.48 16.32 -5.25
N GLU A 472 13.42 15.80 -4.46
CA GLU A 472 13.53 16.08 -3.03
C GLU A 472 13.82 17.56 -2.75
N GLU A 473 14.77 18.18 -3.47
CA GLU A 473 15.10 19.59 -3.32
C GLU A 473 13.91 20.51 -3.65
N LEU A 474 13.11 20.14 -4.64
CA LEU A 474 11.89 20.84 -5.05
C LEU A 474 10.66 20.43 -4.21
N ARG A 475 10.81 19.52 -3.25
CA ARG A 475 9.73 18.98 -2.41
C ARG A 475 8.61 18.29 -3.21
N LEU A 476 8.92 17.82 -4.41
CA LEU A 476 8.02 17.01 -5.22
C LEU A 476 7.93 15.60 -4.68
N ASP A 477 9.01 15.13 -4.08
CA ASP A 477 9.10 13.81 -3.46
C ASP A 477 9.79 13.90 -2.09
N GLN A 478 9.67 12.82 -1.29
CA GLN A 478 10.40 12.65 -0.04
C GLN A 478 11.00 11.26 -0.01
N ALA A 479 12.32 11.19 0.18
CA ALA A 479 12.99 9.91 0.36
C ALA A 479 12.35 9.14 1.51
N SER A 480 11.95 7.92 1.22
CA SER A 480 11.43 7.01 2.23
C SER A 480 12.58 6.30 2.93
N ALA A 481 13.21 7.00 3.88
CA ALA A 481 14.19 6.34 4.76
C ALA A 481 13.56 5.08 5.37
N ASN A 482 14.35 3.99 5.46
CA ASN A 482 13.96 2.73 6.10
C ASN A 482 12.85 1.90 5.40
N GLU A 483 12.61 2.07 4.10
CA GLU A 483 11.63 1.25 3.37
C GLU A 483 11.99 -0.24 3.42
N GLU A 484 13.26 -0.59 3.31
CA GLU A 484 13.72 -1.99 3.46
C GLU A 484 13.32 -2.60 4.82
N ARG A 485 13.31 -1.80 5.89
CA ARG A 485 12.85 -2.24 7.21
C ARG A 485 11.35 -2.51 7.22
N ARG A 486 10.55 -1.64 6.58
CA ARG A 486 9.09 -1.87 6.42
C ARG A 486 8.82 -3.10 5.56
N LEU A 487 9.61 -3.28 4.50
CA LEU A 487 9.50 -4.43 3.63
C LEU A 487 9.79 -5.74 4.38
N PHE A 488 10.83 -5.75 5.23
CA PHE A 488 11.13 -6.90 6.07
C PHE A 488 10.01 -7.17 7.11
N TYR A 489 9.46 -6.11 7.70
CA TYR A 489 8.28 -6.22 8.57
C TYR A 489 7.07 -6.83 7.83
N VAL A 490 6.83 -6.39 6.59
CA VAL A 490 5.77 -6.98 5.74
C VAL A 490 6.03 -8.48 5.56
N ALA A 491 7.25 -8.89 5.22
CA ALA A 491 7.60 -10.30 5.06
C ALA A 491 7.30 -11.12 6.32
N LEU A 492 7.77 -10.66 7.49
CA LEU A 492 7.53 -11.34 8.77
C LEU A 492 6.04 -11.51 9.06
N THR A 493 5.24 -10.49 8.80
CA THR A 493 3.82 -10.45 9.17
C THR A 493 2.88 -11.12 8.14
N ARG A 494 3.43 -11.80 7.12
CA ARG A 494 2.62 -12.66 6.22
C ARG A 494 2.29 -14.00 6.85
N ALA A 495 3.08 -14.48 7.82
CA ALA A 495 2.89 -15.78 8.46
C ALA A 495 1.72 -15.78 9.45
N LYS A 496 1.01 -16.91 9.49
CA LYS A 496 0.01 -17.22 10.54
C LYS A 496 0.63 -18.01 11.69
N LYS A 497 1.59 -18.90 11.39
CA LYS A 497 2.18 -19.82 12.35
C LYS A 497 3.67 -19.57 12.56
N GLN A 498 4.48 -19.63 11.48
CA GLN A 498 5.94 -19.56 11.60
C GLN A 498 6.58 -18.84 10.43
N VAL A 499 7.66 -18.11 10.72
CA VAL A 499 8.57 -17.51 9.74
C VAL A 499 9.91 -18.22 9.82
N ILE A 500 10.46 -18.60 8.66
CA ILE A 500 11.78 -19.16 8.51
C ILE A 500 12.64 -18.19 7.70
N LEU A 501 13.81 -17.88 8.23
CA LEU A 501 14.79 -17.00 7.61
C LEU A 501 15.99 -17.83 7.18
N LEU A 502 16.18 -18.00 5.86
CA LEU A 502 17.33 -18.72 5.35
C LEU A 502 18.54 -17.80 5.26
N THR A 503 19.66 -18.21 5.83
CA THR A 503 20.91 -17.45 5.87
C THR A 503 22.11 -18.33 5.53
N VAL A 504 23.23 -17.68 5.20
CA VAL A 504 24.52 -18.34 5.01
C VAL A 504 25.49 -17.82 6.07
N ASP A 505 26.19 -18.73 6.73
CA ASP A 505 27.13 -18.42 7.81
C ASP A 505 28.18 -17.41 7.35
N GLY A 506 28.39 -16.39 8.18
CA GLY A 506 29.30 -15.27 7.89
C GLY A 506 28.83 -14.27 6.83
N LYS A 507 27.66 -14.50 6.17
CA LYS A 507 27.07 -13.60 5.17
C LYS A 507 25.72 -13.04 5.58
N GLU A 508 25.34 -13.18 6.84
CA GLU A 508 24.03 -12.74 7.34
C GLU A 508 23.86 -11.24 7.19
N SER A 509 22.65 -10.84 6.85
CA SER A 509 22.29 -9.42 6.71
C SER A 509 22.31 -8.68 8.04
N SER A 510 22.36 -7.36 7.96
CA SER A 510 22.27 -6.47 9.13
C SER A 510 20.98 -6.69 9.93
N PHE A 511 19.85 -7.03 9.26
CA PHE A 511 18.58 -7.34 9.92
C PHE A 511 18.66 -8.63 10.72
N ILE A 512 19.25 -9.68 10.18
CA ILE A 512 19.46 -10.95 10.90
C ILE A 512 20.35 -10.74 12.13
N LYS A 513 21.47 -10.04 11.95
CA LYS A 513 22.37 -9.70 13.07
C LYS A 513 21.65 -8.89 14.16
N GLU A 514 20.75 -7.99 13.77
CA GLU A 514 19.92 -7.25 14.71
C GLU A 514 18.95 -8.18 15.46
N LEU A 515 18.28 -9.10 14.76
CA LEU A 515 17.37 -10.06 15.38
C LEU A 515 18.10 -10.94 16.39
N ARG A 516 19.23 -11.56 16.03
CA ARG A 516 20.05 -12.37 16.94
C ARG A 516 20.48 -11.62 18.20
N ARG A 517 20.82 -10.33 18.05
CA ARG A 517 21.32 -9.52 19.17
C ARG A 517 20.22 -9.04 20.11
N LYS A 518 19.09 -8.56 19.56
CA LYS A 518 18.07 -7.84 20.32
C LYS A 518 16.89 -8.72 20.77
N PHE A 519 16.65 -9.85 20.08
CA PHE A 519 15.44 -10.65 20.28
C PHE A 519 15.76 -12.12 20.57
N ARG A 520 16.80 -12.38 21.34
CA ARG A 520 17.31 -13.74 21.66
C ARG A 520 16.26 -14.69 22.23
N GLU A 521 15.29 -14.17 22.97
CA GLU A 521 14.23 -14.98 23.58
C GLU A 521 13.15 -15.38 22.59
N ASP A 522 12.99 -14.63 21.51
CA ASP A 522 11.93 -14.78 20.51
C ASP A 522 12.43 -15.30 19.16
N PHE A 523 13.73 -15.56 19.06
CA PHE A 523 14.43 -15.85 17.80
C PHE A 523 15.41 -16.99 17.98
N THR A 524 15.13 -18.11 17.32
CA THR A 524 15.96 -19.32 17.39
C THR A 524 16.82 -19.45 16.14
N THR A 525 18.11 -19.75 16.31
CA THR A 525 19.03 -20.03 15.21
C THR A 525 19.43 -21.49 15.20
N TYR A 526 19.24 -22.16 14.08
CA TYR A 526 19.68 -23.52 13.82
C TYR A 526 20.80 -23.53 12.78
N TYR A 527 21.90 -24.16 13.11
CA TYR A 527 22.95 -24.45 12.14
C TYR A 527 22.68 -25.81 11.46
N LEU A 528 22.89 -25.91 10.18
CA LEU A 528 22.55 -27.09 9.39
C LEU A 528 23.16 -28.41 9.91
N SER A 529 24.36 -28.36 10.46
CA SER A 529 24.99 -29.50 11.13
C SER A 529 24.16 -30.10 12.28
N HIS A 530 23.19 -29.38 12.79
CA HIS A 530 22.30 -29.79 13.88
C HIS A 530 20.84 -29.95 13.43
N PHE A 531 20.48 -29.52 12.21
CA PHE A 531 19.09 -29.48 11.74
C PHE A 531 18.49 -30.87 11.49
N GLU A 532 19.29 -31.85 11.08
CA GLU A 532 18.87 -33.26 10.96
C GLU A 532 18.37 -33.85 12.28
N LYS A 533 18.96 -33.44 13.41
CA LYS A 533 18.51 -33.84 14.75
C LYS A 533 17.17 -33.23 15.14
N TYR A 534 16.86 -32.03 14.61
CA TYR A 534 15.60 -31.35 14.88
C TYR A 534 14.43 -31.94 14.10
N LEU A 535 14.66 -32.38 12.85
CA LEU A 535 13.64 -33.01 12.03
C LEU A 535 13.33 -34.45 12.40
N ASN A 536 14.22 -35.10 13.16
CA ASN A 536 14.07 -36.45 13.68
C ASN A 536 14.29 -36.47 15.19
N PRO A 537 13.42 -35.87 16.00
CA PRO A 537 13.49 -36.07 17.45
C PRO A 537 13.23 -37.56 17.74
N LYS A 538 14.26 -38.23 18.29
CA LYS A 538 14.13 -39.64 18.73
C LYS A 538 13.15 -39.75 19.88
#